data_8edd083583e334b2527055c37be64c5b
#
_entry.id   8edd083583e334b2527055c37be64c5b
#
_cell.length_a   1.000
_cell.length_b   1.000
_cell.length_c   1.000
_cell.angle_alpha   90.00
_cell.angle_beta   90.00
_cell.angle_gamma   90.00
#
_symmetry.space_group_name_H-M   'P 1'
#
loop_
_entity.id
_entity.type
_entity.pdbx_description
1 polymer ?
#
loop_
_entity_poly.entity_id
_entity_poly.type
_entity_poly.pdbx_seq_one_letter_code
_entity_poly.pdbx_strand_id
1 'polypeptide(L)'
;MMNIDKILKSKRLTLALTGLTSQEFVDLLPSFEKAWFDKKDYEYRKHRKQRARKPGGGRRGFLREIQDKLFFILFYYKCYPTYDVLTFLYGFDRANGFRRQEQMTEILEKTLGRKMALPERRLKRIEEFLEMFPEAREVFIDGTERPIQRPKNKEQQKDKYSGKKKRHTVKNLIIADKHKRIGFLSKTESGRQHDFTMLKKHAPPKAIPKKVKQHLDLGFKGFQAQFPD
;
A
#
# COMPACT_ATOMS: atom_id res chain seq x y z
N MET A 1 -18.84 -17.14 10.37
CA MET A 1 -17.42 -17.06 10.01
C MET A 1 -17.30 -17.05 8.48
N MET A 2 -16.49 -16.20 7.90
CA MET A 2 -16.35 -16.07 6.44
C MET A 2 -15.70 -17.32 5.86
N ASN A 3 -16.30 -17.88 4.78
CA ASN A 3 -15.76 -19.08 4.12
C ASN A 3 -14.80 -18.64 2.99
N ILE A 4 -13.51 -18.58 3.32
CA ILE A 4 -12.46 -18.12 2.42
C ILE A 4 -12.30 -19.04 1.21
N ASP A 5 -12.36 -20.36 1.40
CA ASP A 5 -12.24 -21.32 0.30
C ASP A 5 -13.33 -21.15 -0.76
N LYS A 6 -14.58 -20.88 -0.34
CA LYS A 6 -15.68 -20.60 -1.24
C LYS A 6 -15.46 -19.30 -2.02
N ILE A 7 -14.89 -18.29 -1.35
CA ILE A 7 -14.59 -16.99 -1.98
C ILE A 7 -13.50 -17.15 -3.04
N LEU A 8 -12.41 -17.85 -2.73
CA LEU A 8 -11.27 -18.05 -3.62
C LEU A 8 -11.62 -18.86 -4.88
N LYS A 9 -12.67 -19.70 -4.84
CA LYS A 9 -13.21 -20.39 -6.01
C LYS A 9 -13.96 -19.46 -6.97
N SER A 10 -14.37 -18.28 -6.53
CA SER A 10 -15.10 -17.29 -7.34
C SER A 10 -14.17 -16.17 -7.80
N LYS A 11 -13.83 -16.13 -9.10
CA LYS A 11 -13.00 -15.06 -9.69
C LYS A 11 -13.52 -13.66 -9.33
N ARG A 12 -14.84 -13.44 -9.42
CA ARG A 12 -15.47 -12.16 -9.10
C ARG A 12 -15.30 -11.77 -7.62
N LEU A 13 -15.54 -12.71 -6.70
CA LEU A 13 -15.44 -12.44 -5.27
C LEU A 13 -13.98 -12.25 -4.83
N THR A 14 -13.05 -13.04 -5.37
CA THR A 14 -11.62 -12.87 -5.10
C THR A 14 -11.18 -11.46 -5.48
N LEU A 15 -11.46 -11.02 -6.70
CA LEU A 15 -11.10 -9.67 -7.16
C LEU A 15 -11.79 -8.57 -6.34
N ALA A 16 -13.08 -8.72 -6.05
CA ALA A 16 -13.85 -7.72 -5.29
C ALA A 16 -13.35 -7.55 -3.85
N LEU A 17 -12.94 -8.64 -3.19
CA LEU A 17 -12.59 -8.65 -1.78
C LEU A 17 -11.07 -8.52 -1.51
N THR A 18 -10.22 -8.88 -2.45
CA THR A 18 -8.76 -8.82 -2.28
C THR A 18 -8.08 -7.78 -3.18
N GLY A 19 -8.72 -7.37 -4.26
CA GLY A 19 -8.14 -6.53 -5.30
C GLY A 19 -7.23 -7.28 -6.27
N LEU A 20 -7.08 -8.60 -6.12
CA LEU A 20 -6.27 -9.48 -6.96
C LEU A 20 -7.16 -10.43 -7.73
N THR A 21 -6.75 -10.81 -8.93
CA THR A 21 -7.30 -11.96 -9.64
C THR A 21 -6.95 -13.25 -8.88
N SER A 22 -7.65 -14.35 -9.16
CA SER A 22 -7.35 -15.65 -8.53
C SER A 22 -5.92 -16.10 -8.84
N GLN A 23 -5.41 -15.83 -10.05
CA GLN A 23 -4.04 -16.19 -10.42
C GLN A 23 -3.01 -15.37 -9.64
N GLU A 24 -3.17 -14.05 -9.59
CA GLU A 24 -2.28 -13.16 -8.82
C GLU A 24 -2.25 -13.51 -7.33
N PHE A 25 -3.41 -13.93 -6.77
CA PHE A 25 -3.47 -14.40 -5.39
C PHE A 25 -2.63 -15.67 -5.18
N VAL A 26 -2.76 -16.64 -6.08
CA VAL A 26 -1.98 -17.90 -6.05
C VAL A 26 -0.48 -17.61 -6.23
N ASP A 27 -0.11 -16.74 -7.16
CA ASP A 27 1.28 -16.36 -7.45
C ASP A 27 1.95 -15.62 -6.27
N LEU A 28 1.15 -14.90 -5.47
CA LEU A 28 1.64 -14.18 -4.30
C LEU A 28 1.85 -15.09 -3.09
N LEU A 29 1.05 -16.16 -2.97
CA LEU A 29 0.99 -17.03 -1.80
C LEU A 29 2.35 -17.62 -1.36
N PRO A 30 3.19 -18.20 -2.25
CA PRO A 30 4.48 -18.76 -1.85
C PRO A 30 5.43 -17.73 -1.25
N SER A 31 5.45 -16.51 -1.81
CA SER A 31 6.29 -15.42 -1.30
C SER A 31 5.81 -14.92 0.06
N PHE A 32 4.49 -14.87 0.28
CA PHE A 32 3.89 -14.52 1.55
C PHE A 32 4.15 -15.58 2.62
N GLU A 33 4.02 -16.85 2.27
CA GLU A 33 4.36 -17.99 3.12
C GLU A 33 5.81 -17.93 3.61
N LYS A 34 6.76 -17.73 2.68
CA LYS A 34 8.17 -17.57 3.01
C LYS A 34 8.39 -16.40 3.97
N ALA A 35 7.78 -15.24 3.70
CA ALA A 35 7.89 -14.06 4.59
C ALA A 35 7.31 -14.33 5.98
N TRP A 36 6.20 -15.09 6.07
CA TRP A 36 5.61 -15.51 7.33
C TRP A 36 6.56 -16.39 8.16
N PHE A 37 7.11 -17.44 7.57
CA PHE A 37 8.01 -18.34 8.27
C PHE A 37 9.33 -17.69 8.67
N ASP A 38 9.91 -16.84 7.80
CA ASP A 38 11.12 -16.08 8.12
C ASP A 38 10.88 -15.16 9.34
N LYS A 39 9.72 -14.49 9.43
CA LYS A 39 9.36 -13.68 10.59
C LYS A 39 9.24 -14.53 11.84
N LYS A 40 8.58 -15.70 11.76
CA LYS A 40 8.41 -16.60 12.89
C LYS A 40 9.75 -17.15 13.40
N ASP A 41 10.63 -17.49 12.49
CA ASP A 41 11.97 -17.97 12.82
C ASP A 41 12.83 -16.86 13.47
N TYR A 42 12.77 -15.65 12.93
CA TYR A 42 13.41 -14.48 13.52
C TYR A 42 12.90 -14.21 14.96
N GLU A 43 11.59 -14.17 15.17
CA GLU A 43 10.98 -13.98 16.48
C GLU A 43 11.39 -15.09 17.48
N TYR A 44 11.47 -16.33 17.01
CA TYR A 44 11.93 -17.46 17.82
C TYR A 44 13.40 -17.31 18.23
N ARG A 45 14.29 -17.00 17.29
CA ARG A 45 15.74 -16.79 17.56
C ARG A 45 15.97 -15.65 18.55
N LYS A 46 15.25 -14.53 18.37
CA LYS A 46 15.33 -13.36 19.24
C LYS A 46 14.95 -13.67 20.68
N HIS A 47 13.98 -14.55 20.91
CA HIS A 47 13.45 -14.90 22.22
C HIS A 47 13.79 -16.33 22.67
N ARG A 48 14.78 -16.97 22.03
CA ARG A 48 15.14 -18.38 22.28
C ARG A 48 15.43 -18.70 23.74
N LYS A 49 16.12 -17.80 24.44
CA LYS A 49 16.46 -17.98 25.88
C LYS A 49 15.22 -17.95 26.80
N GLN A 50 14.12 -17.37 26.35
CA GLN A 50 12.88 -17.20 27.13
C GLN A 50 11.79 -18.20 26.72
N ARG A 51 12.00 -18.98 25.65
CA ARG A 51 10.99 -19.90 25.09
C ARG A 51 11.46 -21.34 25.16
N ALA A 52 10.76 -22.16 25.94
CA ALA A 52 11.03 -23.59 26.05
C ALA A 52 10.58 -24.40 24.81
N ARG A 53 9.67 -23.87 23.97
CA ARG A 53 9.06 -24.61 22.86
C ARG A 53 9.35 -23.96 21.51
N LYS A 54 9.55 -24.79 20.48
CA LYS A 54 9.70 -24.34 19.08
C LYS A 54 8.41 -23.67 18.55
N PRO A 55 8.51 -22.80 17.50
CA PRO A 55 7.33 -22.25 16.83
C PRO A 55 6.43 -23.36 16.28
N GLY A 56 5.11 -23.14 16.29
CA GLY A 56 4.13 -24.08 15.72
C GLY A 56 3.40 -24.95 16.74
N GLY A 57 3.86 -25.00 18.00
CA GLY A 57 3.12 -25.64 19.10
C GLY A 57 2.05 -24.69 19.68
N GLY A 58 0.97 -25.24 20.21
CA GLY A 58 -0.08 -24.51 20.90
C GLY A 58 -1.43 -24.51 20.18
N ARG A 59 -2.40 -23.76 20.74
CA ARG A 59 -3.75 -23.66 20.16
C ARG A 59 -3.71 -23.01 18.79
N ARG A 60 -4.34 -23.63 17.80
CA ARG A 60 -4.50 -23.06 16.46
C ARG A 60 -5.35 -21.78 16.53
N GLY A 61 -4.84 -20.70 15.96
CA GLY A 61 -5.56 -19.44 15.91
C GLY A 61 -6.69 -19.43 14.87
N PHE A 62 -7.44 -18.32 14.78
CA PHE A 62 -8.57 -18.16 13.84
C PHE A 62 -8.14 -18.20 12.36
N LEU A 63 -7.01 -17.58 12.03
CA LEU A 63 -6.41 -17.65 10.68
C LEU A 63 -5.45 -18.86 10.65
N ARG A 64 -5.97 -20.02 10.28
CA ARG A 64 -5.23 -21.28 10.37
C ARG A 64 -4.21 -21.42 9.26
N GLU A 65 -4.68 -21.32 8.03
CA GLU A 65 -3.86 -21.54 6.85
C GLU A 65 -3.14 -20.26 6.41
N ILE A 66 -2.11 -20.39 5.59
CA ILE A 66 -1.38 -19.23 5.04
C ILE A 66 -2.27 -18.42 4.12
N GLN A 67 -3.09 -19.08 3.32
CA GLN A 67 -4.08 -18.44 2.47
C GLN A 67 -5.07 -17.57 3.26
N ASP A 68 -5.49 -18.00 4.46
CA ASP A 68 -6.40 -17.21 5.31
C ASP A 68 -5.73 -15.91 5.77
N LYS A 69 -4.45 -15.97 6.08
CA LYS A 69 -3.64 -14.82 6.52
C LYS A 69 -3.44 -13.82 5.38
N LEU A 70 -3.10 -14.31 4.20
CA LEU A 70 -2.96 -13.48 3.01
C LEU A 70 -4.31 -12.86 2.64
N PHE A 71 -5.38 -13.66 2.60
CA PHE A 71 -6.72 -13.16 2.31
C PHE A 71 -7.15 -12.09 3.31
N PHE A 72 -6.93 -12.29 4.61
CA PHE A 72 -7.29 -11.35 5.66
C PHE A 72 -6.66 -9.97 5.43
N ILE A 73 -5.37 -9.92 5.15
CA ILE A 73 -4.68 -8.63 4.99
C ILE A 73 -5.04 -7.93 3.68
N LEU A 74 -5.22 -8.69 2.59
CA LEU A 74 -5.68 -8.13 1.32
C LEU A 74 -7.12 -7.61 1.44
N PHE A 75 -8.01 -8.37 2.10
CA PHE A 75 -9.37 -7.94 2.40
C PHE A 75 -9.40 -6.67 3.24
N TYR A 76 -8.55 -6.59 4.27
CA TYR A 76 -8.44 -5.39 5.08
C TYR A 76 -8.09 -4.16 4.23
N TYR A 77 -7.06 -4.24 3.38
CA TYR A 77 -6.66 -3.11 2.54
C TYR A 77 -7.63 -2.80 1.41
N LYS A 78 -8.29 -3.81 0.85
CA LYS A 78 -9.27 -3.61 -0.23
C LYS A 78 -10.57 -3.00 0.25
N CYS A 79 -11.12 -3.52 1.34
CA CYS A 79 -12.45 -3.16 1.86
C CYS A 79 -12.40 -2.15 3.01
N TYR A 80 -11.25 -2.04 3.67
CA TYR A 80 -10.99 -1.16 4.82
C TYR A 80 -12.07 -1.23 5.91
N PRO A 81 -12.45 -2.44 6.37
CA PRO A 81 -13.50 -2.61 7.35
C PRO A 81 -13.07 -2.08 8.73
N THR A 82 -14.03 -1.69 9.56
CA THR A 82 -13.77 -1.42 10.98
C THR A 82 -13.39 -2.70 11.71
N TYR A 83 -12.72 -2.58 12.86
CA TYR A 83 -12.38 -3.77 13.67
C TYR A 83 -13.61 -4.48 14.20
N ASP A 84 -14.74 -3.80 14.39
CA ASP A 84 -16.02 -4.42 14.77
C ASP A 84 -16.56 -5.31 13.64
N VAL A 85 -16.47 -4.86 12.39
CA VAL A 85 -16.81 -5.68 11.22
C VAL A 85 -15.88 -6.90 11.10
N LEU A 86 -14.56 -6.71 11.33
CA LEU A 86 -13.62 -7.84 11.35
C LEU A 86 -13.95 -8.86 12.46
N THR A 87 -14.31 -8.37 13.66
CA THR A 87 -14.75 -9.22 14.77
C THR A 87 -15.96 -10.08 14.36
N PHE A 88 -16.95 -9.47 13.75
CA PHE A 88 -18.13 -10.18 13.27
C PHE A 88 -17.82 -11.22 12.19
N LEU A 89 -16.99 -10.86 11.22
CA LEU A 89 -16.66 -11.74 10.08
C LEU A 89 -15.76 -12.92 10.47
N TYR A 90 -14.78 -12.69 11.35
CA TYR A 90 -13.75 -13.68 11.68
C TYR A 90 -13.92 -14.33 13.07
N GLY A 91 -14.74 -13.78 13.93
CA GLY A 91 -15.01 -14.34 15.25
C GLY A 91 -13.92 -14.11 16.31
N PHE A 92 -13.02 -13.16 16.10
CA PHE A 92 -12.03 -12.73 17.10
C PHE A 92 -12.37 -11.34 17.67
N ASP A 93 -11.81 -10.97 18.82
CA ASP A 93 -12.03 -9.65 19.42
C ASP A 93 -11.26 -8.53 18.68
N ARG A 94 -11.65 -7.26 18.94
CA ARG A 94 -11.05 -6.07 18.32
C ARG A 94 -9.54 -5.97 18.49
N ALA A 95 -9.04 -6.28 19.70
CA ALA A 95 -7.61 -6.19 20.00
C ALA A 95 -6.82 -7.22 19.20
N ASN A 96 -7.37 -8.43 19.02
CA ASN A 96 -6.78 -9.42 18.12
C ASN A 96 -6.87 -9.00 16.66
N GLY A 97 -7.96 -8.36 16.24
CA GLY A 97 -8.10 -7.77 14.90
C GLY A 97 -6.98 -6.80 14.59
N PHE A 98 -6.74 -5.84 15.48
CA PHE A 98 -5.66 -4.86 15.37
C PHE A 98 -4.27 -5.53 15.31
N ARG A 99 -3.95 -6.39 16.29
CA ARG A 99 -2.63 -7.08 16.33
C ARG A 99 -2.38 -7.94 15.08
N ARG A 100 -3.43 -8.61 14.56
CA ARG A 100 -3.32 -9.40 13.33
C ARG A 100 -3.09 -8.54 12.11
N GLN A 101 -3.81 -7.42 12.00
CA GLN A 101 -3.63 -6.47 10.91
C GLN A 101 -2.20 -5.92 10.90
N GLU A 102 -1.66 -5.45 12.03
CA GLU A 102 -0.27 -4.97 12.11
C GLU A 102 0.73 -6.06 11.70
N GLN A 103 0.58 -7.27 12.27
CA GLN A 103 1.47 -8.39 11.97
C GLN A 103 1.46 -8.77 10.48
N MET A 104 0.26 -8.86 9.88
CA MET A 104 0.13 -9.25 8.48
C MET A 104 0.58 -8.13 7.53
N THR A 105 0.41 -6.87 7.91
CA THR A 105 0.94 -5.72 7.15
C THR A 105 2.45 -5.83 6.97
N GLU A 106 3.20 -6.04 8.04
CA GLU A 106 4.66 -6.18 7.96
C GLU A 106 5.08 -7.36 7.06
N ILE A 107 4.32 -8.46 7.12
CA ILE A 107 4.60 -9.63 6.27
C ILE A 107 4.30 -9.33 4.81
N LEU A 108 3.17 -8.65 4.54
CA LEU A 108 2.79 -8.26 3.17
C LEU A 108 3.80 -7.29 2.57
N GLU A 109 4.29 -6.31 3.32
CA GLU A 109 5.34 -5.39 2.86
C GLU A 109 6.62 -6.14 2.48
N LYS A 110 7.08 -7.07 3.32
CA LYS A 110 8.23 -7.92 3.00
C LYS A 110 8.00 -8.79 1.76
N THR A 111 6.78 -9.30 1.60
CA THR A 111 6.39 -10.11 0.44
C THR A 111 6.44 -9.29 -0.85
N LEU A 112 5.83 -8.11 -0.85
CA LEU A 112 5.78 -7.22 -2.01
C LEU A 112 7.17 -6.67 -2.36
N GLY A 113 8.01 -6.36 -1.38
CA GLY A 113 9.40 -5.96 -1.60
C GLY A 113 10.22 -7.07 -2.26
N ARG A 114 10.03 -8.34 -1.88
CA ARG A 114 10.69 -9.50 -2.54
C ARG A 114 10.23 -9.71 -3.97
N LYS A 115 8.97 -9.42 -4.26
CA LYS A 115 8.40 -9.48 -5.61
C LYS A 115 8.73 -8.25 -6.45
N MET A 116 9.46 -7.27 -5.88
CA MET A 116 9.73 -5.97 -6.53
C MET A 116 8.42 -5.29 -6.99
N ALA A 117 7.34 -5.48 -6.23
CA ALA A 117 6.01 -4.99 -6.57
C ALA A 117 5.64 -3.68 -5.85
N LEU A 118 6.49 -3.20 -4.95
CA LEU A 118 6.29 -1.90 -4.29
C LEU A 118 6.66 -0.76 -5.24
N PRO A 119 5.86 0.32 -5.27
CA PRO A 119 6.20 1.50 -6.05
C PRO A 119 7.53 2.12 -5.60
N GLU A 120 8.32 2.60 -6.54
CA GLU A 120 9.55 3.31 -6.25
C GLU A 120 9.27 4.66 -5.59
N ARG A 121 10.21 5.10 -4.75
CA ARG A 121 10.09 6.35 -3.97
C ARG A 121 11.00 7.46 -4.49
N ARG A 122 11.79 7.17 -5.50
CA ARG A 122 12.74 8.10 -6.10
C ARG A 122 12.51 8.14 -7.60
N LEU A 123 12.39 9.34 -8.12
CA LEU A 123 12.34 9.63 -9.56
C LEU A 123 13.01 10.97 -9.81
N LYS A 124 14.28 10.94 -10.17
CA LYS A 124 15.11 12.14 -10.43
C LYS A 124 15.73 12.15 -11.81
N ARG A 125 15.83 10.98 -12.47
CA ARG A 125 16.48 10.79 -13.75
C ARG A 125 15.60 9.97 -14.68
N ILE A 126 15.87 10.12 -15.99
CA ILE A 126 15.12 9.40 -17.04
C ILE A 126 15.32 7.88 -16.92
N GLU A 127 16.51 7.43 -16.55
CA GLU A 127 16.81 6.01 -16.36
C GLU A 127 15.92 5.38 -15.29
N GLU A 128 15.77 6.06 -14.15
CA GLU A 128 14.86 5.62 -13.07
C GLU A 128 13.39 5.53 -13.55
N PHE A 129 12.97 6.46 -14.41
CA PHE A 129 11.65 6.40 -15.02
C PHE A 129 11.49 5.19 -15.96
N LEU A 130 12.48 4.92 -16.80
CA LEU A 130 12.43 3.82 -17.75
C LEU A 130 12.45 2.44 -17.06
N GLU A 131 13.11 2.33 -15.90
CA GLU A 131 13.06 1.12 -15.05
C GLU A 131 11.64 0.87 -14.51
N MET A 132 10.95 1.93 -14.06
CA MET A 132 9.58 1.83 -13.53
C MET A 132 8.53 1.62 -14.62
N PHE A 133 8.75 2.23 -15.78
CA PHE A 133 7.79 2.32 -16.88
C PHE A 133 8.46 2.05 -18.25
N PRO A 134 8.99 0.84 -18.49
CA PRO A 134 9.84 0.55 -19.65
C PRO A 134 9.14 0.76 -21.00
N GLU A 135 7.82 0.55 -21.06
CA GLU A 135 7.04 0.63 -22.30
C GLU A 135 5.99 1.76 -22.28
N ALA A 136 6.02 2.63 -21.28
CA ALA A 136 5.00 3.65 -21.15
C ALA A 136 5.11 4.72 -22.25
N ARG A 137 4.04 4.88 -23.00
CA ARG A 137 3.83 6.03 -23.93
C ARG A 137 3.09 7.18 -23.26
N GLU A 138 2.39 6.87 -22.19
CA GLU A 138 1.62 7.83 -21.40
C GLU A 138 1.62 7.43 -19.93
N VAL A 139 1.56 8.44 -19.05
CA VAL A 139 1.45 8.27 -17.60
C VAL A 139 0.43 9.23 -17.01
N PHE A 140 -0.17 8.82 -15.91
CA PHE A 140 -1.13 9.61 -15.14
C PHE A 140 -0.49 10.03 -13.83
N ILE A 141 -0.45 11.32 -13.56
CA ILE A 141 0.17 11.93 -12.40
C ILE A 141 -0.92 12.56 -11.54
N ASP A 142 -1.04 12.14 -10.29
CA ASP A 142 -2.06 12.64 -9.37
C ASP A 142 -1.54 12.77 -7.94
N GLY A 143 -2.17 13.67 -7.18
CA GLY A 143 -1.91 13.90 -5.77
C GLY A 143 -2.95 13.22 -4.88
N THR A 144 -2.65 12.05 -4.34
CA THR A 144 -3.57 11.39 -3.40
C THR A 144 -3.51 12.05 -2.02
N GLU A 145 -4.66 12.43 -1.47
CA GLU A 145 -4.79 13.11 -0.19
C GLU A 145 -5.61 12.28 0.79
N ARG A 146 -5.02 11.99 1.96
CA ARG A 146 -5.61 11.12 2.98
C ARG A 146 -5.86 11.88 4.28
N PRO A 147 -7.05 11.76 4.91
CA PRO A 147 -7.32 12.37 6.19
C PRO A 147 -6.47 11.73 7.30
N ILE A 148 -6.09 12.55 8.25
CA ILE A 148 -5.40 12.13 9.49
C ILE A 148 -6.15 12.68 10.70
N GLN A 149 -5.90 12.10 11.86
CA GLN A 149 -6.35 12.67 13.11
C GLN A 149 -5.72 14.06 13.31
N ARG A 150 -6.47 14.97 13.93
CA ARG A 150 -5.97 16.30 14.25
C ARG A 150 -4.73 16.19 15.14
N PRO A 151 -3.56 16.72 14.71
CA PRO A 151 -2.36 16.71 15.54
C PRO A 151 -2.57 17.48 16.84
N LYS A 152 -1.90 17.07 17.92
CA LYS A 152 -1.93 17.81 19.19
C LYS A 152 -1.15 19.12 19.13
N ASN A 153 -0.04 19.13 18.41
CA ASN A 153 0.82 20.31 18.26
C ASN A 153 0.19 21.33 17.30
N LYS A 154 0.12 22.60 17.70
CA LYS A 154 -0.49 23.68 16.91
C LYS A 154 0.21 23.96 15.59
N GLU A 155 1.52 23.84 15.51
CA GLU A 155 2.29 24.03 14.27
C GLU A 155 1.98 22.92 13.27
N GLN A 156 1.95 21.68 13.74
CA GLN A 156 1.54 20.53 12.91
C GLN A 156 0.09 20.63 12.46
N GLN A 157 -0.81 21.24 13.28
CA GLN A 157 -2.18 21.50 12.84
C GLN A 157 -2.21 22.46 11.66
N LYS A 158 -1.45 23.57 11.71
CA LYS A 158 -1.36 24.53 10.60
C LYS A 158 -0.73 23.89 9.36
N ASP A 159 0.35 23.14 9.54
CA ASP A 159 1.06 22.46 8.46
C ASP A 159 0.18 21.44 7.73
N LYS A 160 -0.55 20.61 8.49
CA LYS A 160 -1.32 19.50 7.91
C LYS A 160 -2.77 19.86 7.57
N TYR A 161 -3.19 21.11 7.71
CA TYR A 161 -4.55 21.54 7.38
C TYR A 161 -4.71 21.77 5.87
N SER A 162 -5.55 20.97 5.23
CA SER A 162 -5.94 21.15 3.83
C SER A 162 -7.09 22.15 3.72
N GLY A 163 -6.83 23.29 3.12
CA GLY A 163 -7.85 24.30 2.80
C GLY A 163 -8.92 23.76 1.83
N LYS A 164 -8.55 22.88 0.91
CA LYS A 164 -9.45 22.22 -0.05
C LYS A 164 -10.40 21.23 0.65
N LYS A 165 -9.86 20.39 1.54
CA LYS A 165 -10.62 19.33 2.23
C LYS A 165 -11.22 19.77 3.58
N LYS A 166 -10.88 20.99 4.06
CA LYS A 166 -11.34 21.54 5.37
C LYS A 166 -11.04 20.61 6.55
N ARG A 167 -9.94 19.86 6.49
CA ARG A 167 -9.48 18.90 7.52
C ARG A 167 -7.97 18.69 7.47
N HIS A 168 -7.42 18.02 8.50
CA HIS A 168 -6.02 17.65 8.52
C HIS A 168 -5.78 16.44 7.63
N THR A 169 -4.80 16.56 6.73
CA THR A 169 -4.50 15.54 5.73
C THR A 169 -2.99 15.42 5.49
N VAL A 170 -2.61 14.32 4.88
CA VAL A 170 -1.29 14.11 4.29
C VAL A 170 -1.43 13.72 2.84
N LYS A 171 -0.43 14.05 2.04
CA LYS A 171 -0.43 13.82 0.59
C LYS A 171 0.73 12.95 0.14
N ASN A 172 0.50 12.22 -0.92
CA ASN A 172 1.54 11.57 -1.74
C ASN A 172 1.27 11.87 -3.20
N LEU A 173 2.33 12.03 -3.98
CA LEU A 173 2.26 12.04 -5.44
C LEU A 173 2.35 10.60 -5.94
N ILE A 174 1.51 10.25 -6.88
CA ILE A 174 1.53 8.95 -7.56
C ILE A 174 1.75 9.16 -9.06
N ILE A 175 2.45 8.20 -9.68
CA ILE A 175 2.51 8.07 -11.14
C ILE A 175 2.09 6.65 -11.48
N ALA A 176 1.10 6.54 -12.36
CA ALA A 176 0.55 5.26 -12.83
C ALA A 176 0.61 5.17 -14.35
N ASP A 177 0.71 3.94 -14.86
CA ASP A 177 0.59 3.66 -16.29
C ASP A 177 -0.88 3.58 -16.74
N LYS A 178 -1.11 3.39 -18.05
CA LYS A 178 -2.44 3.19 -18.64
C LYS A 178 -3.21 1.98 -18.08
N HIS A 179 -2.51 1.01 -17.48
CA HIS A 179 -3.10 -0.15 -16.82
C HIS A 179 -3.40 0.09 -15.35
N LYS A 180 -3.28 1.36 -14.88
CA LYS A 180 -3.49 1.77 -13.48
C LYS A 180 -2.49 1.15 -12.49
N ARG A 181 -1.34 0.67 -12.97
CA ARG A 181 -0.27 0.20 -12.09
C ARG A 181 0.54 1.41 -11.61
N ILE A 182 0.65 1.54 -10.30
CA ILE A 182 1.41 2.61 -9.65
C ILE A 182 2.88 2.18 -9.61
N GLY A 183 3.72 2.77 -10.45
CA GLY A 183 5.17 2.53 -10.45
C GLY A 183 5.91 3.47 -9.50
N PHE A 184 5.38 4.69 -9.27
CA PHE A 184 5.99 5.66 -8.38
C PHE A 184 5.00 6.14 -7.31
N LEU A 185 5.50 6.22 -6.05
CA LEU A 185 4.78 6.79 -4.91
C LEU A 185 5.74 7.65 -4.09
N SER A 186 5.54 8.97 -4.06
CA SER A 186 6.41 9.89 -3.32
C SER A 186 6.45 9.62 -1.81
N LYS A 187 7.40 10.23 -1.13
CA LYS A 187 7.32 10.39 0.33
C LYS A 187 6.06 11.17 0.70
N THR A 188 5.57 10.93 1.92
CA THR A 188 4.39 11.60 2.45
C THR A 188 4.71 13.06 2.78
N GLU A 189 3.90 13.97 2.27
CA GLU A 189 4.00 15.40 2.50
C GLU A 189 2.77 15.92 3.26
N SER A 190 2.84 17.16 3.68
CA SER A 190 1.73 17.86 4.34
C SER A 190 0.55 18.05 3.37
N GLY A 191 -0.68 17.94 3.87
CA GLY A 191 -1.90 18.17 3.10
C GLY A 191 -2.03 19.62 2.55
N ARG A 192 -1.31 20.58 3.15
CA ARG A 192 -1.20 21.96 2.68
C ARG A 192 -0.34 22.08 1.43
N GLN A 193 0.56 21.12 1.15
CA GLN A 193 1.50 21.18 0.04
C GLN A 193 0.78 21.23 -1.31
N HIS A 194 1.22 22.10 -2.20
CA HIS A 194 0.66 22.22 -3.55
C HIS A 194 1.16 21.06 -4.43
N ASP A 195 0.26 20.46 -5.23
CA ASP A 195 0.54 19.26 -6.02
C ASP A 195 1.70 19.49 -7.02
N PHE A 196 1.74 20.64 -7.69
CA PHE A 196 2.84 20.98 -8.59
C PHE A 196 4.19 21.16 -7.87
N THR A 197 4.20 21.67 -6.63
CA THR A 197 5.42 21.74 -5.82
C THR A 197 5.93 20.35 -5.45
N MET A 198 5.01 19.44 -5.12
CA MET A 198 5.34 18.04 -4.88
C MET A 198 5.92 17.36 -6.12
N LEU A 199 5.34 17.61 -7.30
CA LEU A 199 5.87 17.10 -8.57
C LEU A 199 7.31 17.56 -8.81
N LYS A 200 7.59 18.85 -8.69
CA LYS A 200 8.96 19.38 -8.83
C LYS A 200 9.96 18.79 -7.85
N LYS A 201 9.51 18.52 -6.61
CA LYS A 201 10.35 18.00 -5.53
C LYS A 201 10.63 16.50 -5.69
N HIS A 202 9.63 15.70 -6.01
CA HIS A 202 9.68 14.23 -5.93
C HIS A 202 9.84 13.54 -7.28
N ALA A 203 9.27 14.11 -8.33
CA ALA A 203 9.29 13.57 -9.69
C ALA A 203 9.36 14.71 -10.72
N PRO A 204 10.50 15.43 -10.78
CA PRO A 204 10.60 16.59 -11.66
C PRO A 204 10.30 16.21 -13.11
N PRO A 205 9.54 17.01 -13.87
CA PRO A 205 9.12 16.70 -15.24
C PRO A 205 10.27 16.33 -16.17
N LYS A 206 11.45 16.91 -15.96
CA LYS A 206 12.69 16.56 -16.69
C LYS A 206 13.17 15.12 -16.52
N ALA A 207 12.69 14.41 -15.49
CA ALA A 207 12.98 13.00 -15.25
C ALA A 207 12.04 12.07 -16.03
N ILE A 208 11.04 12.62 -16.72
CA ILE A 208 10.12 11.87 -17.60
C ILE A 208 10.52 12.17 -19.05
N PRO A 209 10.74 11.14 -19.90
CA PRO A 209 11.12 11.36 -21.30
C PRO A 209 10.09 12.22 -22.04
N LYS A 210 10.52 13.18 -22.84
CA LYS A 210 9.63 14.09 -23.61
C LYS A 210 8.62 13.37 -24.51
N LYS A 211 8.97 12.18 -25.00
CA LYS A 211 8.09 11.32 -25.80
C LYS A 211 6.92 10.68 -25.03
N VAL A 212 6.95 10.75 -23.69
CA VAL A 212 5.93 10.17 -22.83
C VAL A 212 4.88 11.24 -22.50
N LYS A 213 3.64 11.00 -22.91
CA LYS A 213 2.53 11.91 -22.63
C LYS A 213 2.20 11.91 -21.14
N GLN A 214 2.15 13.09 -20.53
CA GLN A 214 1.85 13.27 -19.11
C GLN A 214 0.41 13.77 -18.95
N HIS A 215 -0.43 13.02 -18.27
CA HIS A 215 -1.79 13.41 -17.90
C HIS A 215 -1.79 13.92 -16.46
N LEU A 216 -2.12 15.19 -16.26
CA LEU A 216 -2.20 15.84 -14.95
C LEU A 216 -3.60 16.42 -14.73
N ASP A 217 -4.07 16.42 -13.47
CA ASP A 217 -5.29 17.12 -13.07
C ASP A 217 -5.07 18.66 -13.05
N LEU A 218 -6.17 19.41 -13.12
CA LEU A 218 -6.20 20.87 -13.00
C LEU A 218 -5.56 21.41 -11.69
N GLY A 219 -5.37 20.56 -10.69
CA GLY A 219 -4.63 20.86 -9.46
C GLY A 219 -3.16 21.21 -9.65
N PHE A 220 -2.55 20.87 -10.80
CA PHE A 220 -1.15 21.17 -11.14
C PHE A 220 -0.99 22.53 -11.83
N LYS A 221 -1.66 23.56 -11.30
CA LYS A 221 -1.60 24.94 -11.84
C LYS A 221 -0.16 25.40 -12.02
N GLY A 222 0.13 25.97 -13.19
CA GLY A 222 1.46 26.47 -13.57
C GLY A 222 2.35 25.45 -14.25
N PHE A 223 1.91 24.19 -14.41
CA PHE A 223 2.68 23.16 -15.12
C PHE A 223 2.92 23.58 -16.58
N GLN A 224 1.87 23.87 -17.35
CA GLN A 224 1.95 24.26 -18.77
C GLN A 224 2.76 25.54 -18.99
N ALA A 225 2.72 26.52 -18.06
CA ALA A 225 3.51 27.74 -18.16
C ALA A 225 5.01 27.51 -17.99
N GLN A 226 5.42 26.49 -17.21
CA GLN A 226 6.84 26.19 -16.97
C GLN A 226 7.39 25.09 -17.89
N PHE A 227 6.51 24.25 -18.43
CA PHE A 227 6.85 23.14 -19.33
C PHE A 227 5.88 23.18 -20.52
N PRO A 228 5.99 24.22 -21.42
CA PRO A 228 5.31 24.19 -22.71
C PRO A 228 5.86 23.04 -23.53
N ASP A 229 5.02 22.33 -24.27
CA ASP A 229 5.34 21.17 -25.10
C ASP A 229 6.53 21.41 -26.04
#